data_af917fe8c2fc756d77642c657aacc7c9
#
_entry.id   af917fe8c2fc756d77642c657aacc7c9
#
_cell.length_a   1.000
_cell.length_b   1.000
_cell.length_c   1.000
_cell.angle_alpha   90.00
_cell.angle_beta   90.00
_cell.angle_gamma   90.00
#
_symmetry.space_group_name_H-M   'P 1'
#
loop_
_entity.id
_entity.type
_entity.pdbx_description
1 polymer ?
#
loop_
_entity_poly.entity_id
_entity_poly.type
_entity_poly.pdbx_seq_one_letter_code
_entity_poly.pdbx_strand_id
1 'polypeptide(L)'
;MTIKEEKYSPNQTIDGMLPKSWFIDEKHRRLLIKGTYEFSKQELINEYLATQITKRLNMAHCPYEVRIWQGKLVSVCENFLKGDQEIITANDIYDLRKKKNYVSDYEHYLEILAAHGLADARNELENMLVLDFLMMNHDRHMKNFGIIRNVKTLEWEKVAPIYDTGQAMNCDKLTKEMNFFEGRGKLFFNTKKKFSTYQKLIHDWSRFDFEKLADLPEEYEAILRQYQAYTQMPDSRIEKQGAGLKWRIANLQSYSQ
;
A
#
# COMPACT_ATOMS: atom_id res chain seq x y z
N MET A 1 4.39 31.23 -11.36
CA MET A 1 3.36 30.38 -10.77
C MET A 1 3.88 29.83 -9.46
N THR A 2 3.33 30.26 -8.34
CA THR A 2 3.93 29.97 -7.03
C THR A 2 3.28 28.70 -6.48
N ILE A 3 3.94 27.55 -6.66
CA ILE A 3 3.57 26.34 -5.93
C ILE A 3 4.05 26.54 -4.50
N LYS A 4 3.13 26.62 -3.56
CA LYS A 4 3.49 26.73 -2.15
C LYS A 4 3.94 25.35 -1.65
N GLU A 5 5.22 25.23 -1.37
CA GLU A 5 5.79 24.04 -0.73
C GLU A 5 5.51 24.08 0.78
N GLU A 6 4.89 23.06 1.31
CA GLU A 6 4.70 22.88 2.74
C GLU A 6 5.37 21.60 3.22
N LYS A 7 6.27 21.74 4.17
CA LYS A 7 7.04 20.64 4.74
C LYS A 7 6.19 19.70 5.61
N TYR A 8 5.11 20.25 6.19
CA TYR A 8 4.21 19.53 7.09
C TYR A 8 2.76 19.72 6.67
N SER A 9 1.97 18.67 6.75
CA SER A 9 0.53 18.79 6.63
C SER A 9 -0.03 19.35 7.94
N PRO A 10 -0.94 20.34 7.91
CA PRO A 10 -1.55 20.87 9.13
C PRO A 10 -2.31 19.82 9.95
N ASN A 11 -2.75 18.72 9.33
CA ASN A 11 -3.57 17.69 9.96
C ASN A 11 -2.89 16.32 10.04
N GLN A 12 -1.58 16.22 9.73
CA GLN A 12 -0.85 14.96 9.75
C GLN A 12 0.63 15.15 10.02
N THR A 13 1.17 14.35 10.92
CA THR A 13 2.59 14.01 10.94
C THR A 13 2.85 12.99 9.84
N ILE A 14 3.77 13.29 8.92
CA ILE A 14 4.21 12.34 7.91
C ILE A 14 5.31 11.49 8.55
N ASP A 15 4.95 10.34 9.10
CA ASP A 15 5.91 9.33 9.53
C ASP A 15 6.57 8.67 8.30
N GLY A 16 7.82 8.30 8.44
CA GLY A 16 8.59 7.57 7.44
C GLY A 16 9.85 8.28 6.99
N MET A 17 10.86 7.50 6.62
CA MET A 17 12.24 7.95 6.39
C MET A 17 12.48 8.62 5.03
N LEU A 18 11.58 8.45 4.05
CA LEU A 18 11.76 9.02 2.70
C LEU A 18 11.50 10.53 2.68
N PRO A 19 12.22 11.29 1.84
CA PRO A 19 11.94 12.71 1.61
C PRO A 19 10.51 12.88 1.13
N LYS A 20 9.73 13.68 1.83
CA LYS A 20 8.33 13.95 1.52
C LYS A 20 8.07 15.45 1.59
N SER A 21 7.27 15.96 0.65
CA SER A 21 6.83 17.37 0.65
C SER A 21 5.40 17.47 0.20
N TRP A 22 4.66 18.40 0.81
CA TRP A 22 3.29 18.71 0.41
C TRP A 22 3.29 19.91 -0.54
N PHE A 23 2.44 19.83 -1.57
CA PHE A 23 2.25 20.89 -2.55
C PHE A 23 0.75 21.14 -2.75
N ILE A 24 0.42 22.38 -3.05
CA ILE A 24 -0.91 22.75 -3.51
C ILE A 24 -0.81 23.09 -5.01
N ASP A 25 -1.54 22.34 -5.84
CA ASP A 25 -1.57 22.58 -7.28
C ASP A 25 -2.54 23.73 -7.66
N GLU A 26 -2.59 24.03 -8.96
CA GLU A 26 -3.45 25.08 -9.51
C GLU A 26 -4.96 24.84 -9.29
N LYS A 27 -5.34 23.57 -9.08
CA LYS A 27 -6.71 23.18 -8.77
C LYS A 27 -7.00 23.13 -7.26
N HIS A 28 -6.09 23.70 -6.44
CA HIS A 28 -6.14 23.67 -4.97
C HIS A 28 -6.15 22.27 -4.37
N ARG A 29 -5.64 21.26 -5.09
CA ARG A 29 -5.48 19.92 -4.55
C ARG A 29 -4.18 19.82 -3.75
N ARG A 30 -4.23 19.15 -2.62
CA ARG A 30 -3.05 18.88 -1.79
C ARG A 30 -2.39 17.61 -2.29
N LEU A 31 -1.20 17.74 -2.81
CA LEU A 31 -0.41 16.65 -3.36
C LEU A 31 0.75 16.32 -2.43
N LEU A 32 0.91 15.04 -2.10
CA LEU A 32 2.11 14.51 -1.47
C LEU A 32 3.09 14.09 -2.56
N ILE A 33 4.27 14.67 -2.56
CA ILE A 33 5.39 14.24 -3.40
C ILE A 33 6.35 13.45 -2.53
N LYS A 34 6.56 12.18 -2.88
CA LYS A 34 7.52 11.31 -2.23
C LYS A 34 8.75 11.15 -3.13
N GLY A 35 9.91 11.46 -2.58
CA GLY A 35 11.20 11.11 -3.16
C GLY A 35 11.69 9.77 -2.65
N THR A 36 12.94 9.43 -2.96
CA THR A 36 13.59 8.22 -2.49
C THR A 36 15.06 8.48 -2.20
N TYR A 37 15.69 7.63 -1.42
CA TYR A 37 17.14 7.54 -1.35
C TYR A 37 17.70 6.87 -2.61
N GLU A 38 18.97 7.09 -2.91
CA GLU A 38 19.59 6.65 -4.18
C GLU A 38 19.43 5.16 -4.50
N PHE A 39 19.24 4.32 -3.48
CA PHE A 39 19.22 2.87 -3.64
C PHE A 39 17.84 2.21 -3.74
N SER A 40 16.73 2.93 -3.52
CA SER A 40 15.40 2.31 -3.45
C SER A 40 14.35 2.94 -4.37
N LYS A 41 14.77 3.41 -5.54
CA LYS A 41 13.87 4.08 -6.51
C LYS A 41 12.75 3.17 -7.03
N GLN A 42 12.87 1.85 -6.88
CA GLN A 42 11.80 0.89 -7.19
C GLN A 42 10.54 1.13 -6.35
N GLU A 43 10.67 1.59 -5.10
CA GLU A 43 9.54 1.86 -4.21
C GLU A 43 8.50 2.80 -4.84
N LEU A 44 8.97 3.82 -5.57
CA LEU A 44 8.09 4.80 -6.23
C LEU A 44 7.25 4.12 -7.32
N ILE A 45 7.86 3.19 -8.07
CA ILE A 45 7.18 2.44 -9.14
C ILE A 45 6.26 1.36 -8.54
N ASN A 46 6.61 0.80 -7.39
CA ASN A 46 5.74 -0.13 -6.66
C ASN A 46 4.43 0.53 -6.21
N GLU A 47 4.45 1.81 -5.81
CA GLU A 47 3.23 2.56 -5.47
C GLU A 47 2.32 2.73 -6.70
N TYR A 48 2.90 2.94 -7.89
CA TYR A 48 2.15 2.91 -9.15
C TYR A 48 1.57 1.51 -9.43
N LEU A 49 2.37 0.45 -9.27
CA LEU A 49 1.89 -0.93 -9.43
C LEU A 49 0.68 -1.21 -8.52
N ALA A 50 0.75 -0.82 -7.24
CA ALA A 50 -0.36 -0.93 -6.32
C ALA A 50 -1.62 -0.20 -6.82
N THR A 51 -1.44 0.98 -7.39
CA THR A 51 -2.54 1.75 -7.99
C THR A 51 -3.18 0.99 -9.17
N GLN A 52 -2.39 0.35 -10.03
CA GLN A 52 -2.94 -0.43 -11.15
C GLN A 52 -3.69 -1.68 -10.68
N ILE A 53 -3.15 -2.41 -9.70
CA ILE A 53 -3.82 -3.58 -9.10
C ILE A 53 -5.17 -3.16 -8.49
N THR A 54 -5.14 -2.17 -7.60
CA THR A 54 -6.33 -1.76 -6.85
C THR A 54 -7.42 -1.18 -7.73
N LYS A 55 -7.05 -0.43 -8.78
CA LYS A 55 -7.97 0.08 -9.79
C LYS A 55 -8.68 -1.06 -10.54
N ARG A 56 -7.95 -2.09 -10.96
CA ARG A 56 -8.49 -3.23 -11.70
C ARG A 56 -9.37 -4.13 -10.83
N LEU A 57 -9.01 -4.28 -9.55
CA LEU A 57 -9.77 -5.07 -8.58
C LEU A 57 -10.84 -4.24 -7.81
N ASN A 58 -11.03 -2.97 -8.19
CA ASN A 58 -12.00 -2.05 -7.55
C ASN A 58 -11.82 -1.93 -6.01
N MET A 59 -10.58 -1.80 -5.56
CA MET A 59 -10.22 -1.61 -4.14
C MET A 59 -10.03 -0.13 -3.81
N ALA A 60 -10.42 0.31 -2.62
CA ALA A 60 -10.16 1.65 -2.13
C ALA A 60 -8.66 1.85 -1.85
N HIS A 61 -8.02 2.73 -2.62
CA HIS A 61 -6.58 2.97 -2.56
C HIS A 61 -6.27 4.45 -2.80
N CYS A 62 -5.19 4.96 -2.18
CA CYS A 62 -4.62 6.25 -2.51
C CYS A 62 -3.87 6.13 -3.86
N PRO A 63 -4.36 6.73 -4.95
CA PRO A 63 -3.75 6.53 -6.27
C PRO A 63 -2.44 7.32 -6.38
N TYR A 64 -1.37 6.63 -6.75
CA TYR A 64 -0.05 7.21 -6.98
C TYR A 64 0.28 7.26 -8.48
N GLU A 65 0.92 8.36 -8.89
CA GLU A 65 1.52 8.52 -10.20
C GLU A 65 3.03 8.67 -10.06
N VAL A 66 3.78 8.11 -11.01
CA VAL A 66 5.23 8.31 -11.10
C VAL A 66 5.52 9.45 -12.06
N ARG A 67 6.36 10.40 -11.66
CA ARG A 67 6.72 11.59 -12.43
C ARG A 67 8.19 11.93 -12.29
N ILE A 68 8.69 12.73 -13.23
CA ILE A 68 9.96 13.45 -13.08
C ILE A 68 9.65 14.85 -12.53
N TRP A 69 10.18 15.13 -11.35
CA TRP A 69 10.06 16.42 -10.69
C TRP A 69 11.44 16.98 -10.38
N GLN A 70 11.74 18.17 -10.91
CA GLN A 70 13.07 18.80 -10.74
C GLN A 70 14.24 17.85 -11.08
N GLY A 71 14.11 17.10 -12.17
CA GLY A 71 15.12 16.12 -12.62
C GLY A 71 15.20 14.83 -11.81
N LYS A 72 14.35 14.61 -10.82
CA LYS A 72 14.31 13.42 -9.96
C LYS A 72 13.05 12.61 -10.20
N LEU A 73 13.16 11.29 -10.07
CA LEU A 73 12.01 10.40 -10.05
C LEU A 73 11.28 10.54 -8.69
N VAL A 74 9.96 10.73 -8.74
CA VAL A 74 9.11 10.88 -7.57
C VAL A 74 7.80 10.12 -7.76
N SER A 75 7.16 9.71 -6.67
CA SER A 75 5.74 9.34 -6.69
C SER A 75 4.89 10.47 -6.13
N VAL A 76 3.71 10.66 -6.70
CA VAL A 76 2.80 11.74 -6.35
C VAL A 76 1.41 11.17 -6.10
N CYS A 77 0.79 11.53 -4.99
CA CYS A 77 -0.61 11.22 -4.71
C CYS A 77 -1.35 12.43 -4.16
N GLU A 78 -2.65 12.48 -4.39
CA GLU A 78 -3.51 13.46 -3.74
C GLU A 78 -3.79 13.07 -2.29
N ASN A 79 -3.87 14.06 -1.41
CA ASN A 79 -4.31 13.81 -0.03
C ASN A 79 -5.75 13.30 -0.03
N PHE A 80 -5.96 12.09 0.46
CA PHE A 80 -7.28 11.48 0.54
C PHE A 80 -8.13 12.00 1.71
N LEU A 81 -7.54 12.74 2.65
CA LEU A 81 -8.27 13.38 3.74
C LEU A 81 -8.90 14.70 3.30
N LYS A 82 -10.13 14.91 3.69
CA LYS A 82 -10.86 16.16 3.51
C LYS A 82 -10.76 17.01 4.78
N GLY A 83 -11.17 18.28 4.70
CA GLY A 83 -10.93 19.32 5.71
C GLY A 83 -11.10 18.92 7.19
N ASP A 84 -12.19 18.22 7.52
CA ASP A 84 -12.50 17.84 8.91
C ASP A 84 -12.16 16.38 9.21
N GLN A 85 -11.26 15.76 8.43
CA GLN A 85 -10.86 14.37 8.57
C GLN A 85 -9.44 14.23 9.06
N GLU A 86 -9.22 13.20 9.85
CA GLU A 86 -7.90 12.72 10.27
C GLU A 86 -7.81 11.21 10.12
N ILE A 87 -6.57 10.69 10.10
CA ILE A 87 -6.33 9.26 10.14
C ILE A 87 -6.00 8.84 11.58
N ILE A 88 -6.66 7.77 12.04
CA ILE A 88 -6.28 7.06 13.26
C ILE A 88 -5.65 5.76 12.83
N THR A 89 -4.41 5.53 13.25
CA THR A 89 -3.66 4.35 12.82
C THR A 89 -4.18 3.08 13.47
N ALA A 90 -3.98 1.95 12.81
CA ALA A 90 -4.36 0.66 13.38
C ALA A 90 -3.63 0.38 14.70
N ASN A 91 -2.41 0.93 14.88
CA ASN A 91 -1.68 0.83 16.14
C ASN A 91 -2.45 1.47 17.31
N ASP A 92 -2.94 2.70 17.11
CA ASP A 92 -3.66 3.44 18.14
C ASP A 92 -5.03 2.80 18.42
N ILE A 93 -5.68 2.24 17.39
CA ILE A 93 -6.94 1.52 17.50
C ILE A 93 -6.78 0.20 18.26
N TYR A 94 -5.72 -0.56 17.95
CA TYR A 94 -5.49 -1.88 18.55
C TYR A 94 -5.37 -1.81 20.07
N ASP A 95 -4.78 -0.75 20.59
CA ASP A 95 -4.53 -0.53 22.01
C ASP A 95 -5.75 0.02 22.77
N LEU A 96 -6.87 0.36 22.09
CA LEU A 96 -8.08 0.86 22.74
C LEU A 96 -8.73 -0.17 23.69
N ARG A 97 -8.49 -1.46 23.46
CA ARG A 97 -9.01 -2.55 24.30
C ARG A 97 -7.95 -3.61 24.51
N LYS A 98 -7.92 -4.17 25.71
CA LYS A 98 -7.05 -5.33 26.00
C LYS A 98 -7.54 -6.56 25.22
N LYS A 99 -6.66 -7.13 24.40
CA LYS A 99 -6.96 -8.35 23.65
C LYS A 99 -7.15 -9.55 24.58
N LYS A 100 -8.19 -10.34 24.33
CA LYS A 100 -8.41 -11.62 25.02
C LYS A 100 -7.42 -12.66 24.48
N ASN A 101 -6.91 -13.53 25.35
CA ASN A 101 -5.86 -14.51 24.98
C ASN A 101 -6.28 -15.52 23.88
N TYR A 102 -7.56 -15.79 23.75
CA TYR A 102 -8.10 -16.75 22.78
C TYR A 102 -8.56 -16.10 21.46
N VAL A 103 -8.47 -14.77 21.33
CA VAL A 103 -8.83 -14.03 20.13
C VAL A 103 -7.55 -13.72 19.33
N SER A 104 -7.57 -13.91 18.00
CA SER A 104 -6.46 -13.52 17.14
C SER A 104 -6.30 -12.00 17.08
N ASP A 105 -5.11 -11.52 16.71
CA ASP A 105 -4.88 -10.07 16.53
C ASP A 105 -5.81 -9.48 15.47
N TYR A 106 -6.07 -10.22 14.41
CA TYR A 106 -6.96 -9.82 13.33
C TYR A 106 -8.41 -9.68 13.80
N GLU A 107 -8.94 -10.69 14.48
CA GLU A 107 -10.32 -10.65 15.00
C GLU A 107 -10.48 -9.59 16.09
N HIS A 108 -9.47 -9.42 16.96
CA HIS A 108 -9.48 -8.35 17.97
C HIS A 108 -9.62 -6.97 17.31
N TYR A 109 -8.87 -6.71 16.24
CA TYR A 109 -8.96 -5.44 15.52
C TYR A 109 -10.34 -5.26 14.88
N LEU A 110 -10.90 -6.30 14.24
CA LEU A 110 -12.24 -6.26 13.67
C LEU A 110 -13.34 -6.02 14.72
N GLU A 111 -13.23 -6.66 15.91
CA GLU A 111 -14.17 -6.43 17.02
C GLU A 111 -14.18 -4.95 17.46
N ILE A 112 -13.01 -4.30 17.47
CA ILE A 112 -12.91 -2.87 17.81
C ILE A 112 -13.57 -2.02 16.73
N LEU A 113 -13.30 -2.28 15.45
CA LEU A 113 -13.89 -1.56 14.33
C LEU A 113 -15.41 -1.68 14.33
N ALA A 114 -15.94 -2.89 14.49
CA ALA A 114 -17.39 -3.13 14.54
C ALA A 114 -18.06 -2.41 15.71
N ALA A 115 -17.41 -2.36 16.88
CA ALA A 115 -17.94 -1.64 18.05
C ALA A 115 -18.00 -0.11 17.86
N HIS A 116 -17.29 0.43 16.86
CA HIS A 116 -17.30 1.86 16.49
C HIS A 116 -18.04 2.12 15.17
N GLY A 117 -18.94 1.21 14.76
CA GLY A 117 -19.83 1.42 13.62
C GLY A 117 -19.25 0.95 12.27
N LEU A 118 -18.05 0.38 12.22
CA LEU A 118 -17.41 -0.11 11.00
C LEU A 118 -17.52 -1.64 10.88
N ALA A 119 -18.74 -2.17 10.90
CA ALA A 119 -18.99 -3.63 10.85
C ALA A 119 -18.49 -4.27 9.53
N ASP A 120 -18.51 -3.54 8.42
CA ASP A 120 -18.12 -4.02 7.09
C ASP A 120 -16.61 -3.88 6.80
N ALA A 121 -15.82 -3.44 7.79
CA ALA A 121 -14.39 -3.20 7.64
C ALA A 121 -13.58 -4.43 7.22
N ARG A 122 -14.09 -5.66 7.43
CA ARG A 122 -13.45 -6.92 7.01
C ARG A 122 -13.11 -6.90 5.52
N ASN A 123 -14.04 -6.48 4.68
CA ASN A 123 -13.84 -6.45 3.23
C ASN A 123 -12.65 -5.55 2.83
N GLU A 124 -12.53 -4.37 3.45
CA GLU A 124 -11.44 -3.43 3.18
C GLU A 124 -10.09 -3.97 3.68
N LEU A 125 -10.07 -4.65 4.83
CA LEU A 125 -8.86 -5.28 5.33
C LEU A 125 -8.43 -6.47 4.44
N GLU A 126 -9.37 -7.27 3.95
CA GLU A 126 -9.09 -8.36 3.01
C GLU A 126 -8.53 -7.83 1.68
N ASN A 127 -9.07 -6.73 1.15
CA ASN A 127 -8.51 -6.04 -0.01
C ASN A 127 -7.04 -5.67 0.20
N MET A 128 -6.71 -5.11 1.37
CA MET A 128 -5.32 -4.78 1.73
C MET A 128 -4.45 -6.03 1.82
N LEU A 129 -4.94 -7.12 2.42
CA LEU A 129 -4.20 -8.38 2.55
C LEU A 129 -3.91 -9.01 1.18
N VAL A 130 -4.89 -9.00 0.26
CA VAL A 130 -4.72 -9.51 -1.10
C VAL A 130 -3.70 -8.68 -1.86
N LEU A 131 -3.76 -7.35 -1.77
CA LEU A 131 -2.76 -6.47 -2.38
C LEU A 131 -1.37 -6.74 -1.83
N ASP A 132 -1.21 -6.78 -0.50
CA ASP A 132 0.07 -7.02 0.16
C ASP A 132 0.63 -8.40 -0.18
N PHE A 133 -0.23 -9.40 -0.36
CA PHE A 133 0.18 -10.72 -0.84
C PHE A 133 0.67 -10.65 -2.29
N LEU A 134 -0.08 -10.06 -3.21
CA LEU A 134 0.30 -9.92 -4.63
C LEU A 134 1.65 -9.24 -4.78
N MET A 135 1.83 -8.14 -4.09
CA MET A 135 3.02 -7.31 -4.17
C MET A 135 4.16 -7.77 -3.27
N MET A 136 3.95 -8.75 -2.40
CA MET A 136 4.90 -9.10 -1.35
C MET A 136 5.31 -7.88 -0.50
N ASN A 137 4.35 -7.04 -0.14
CA ASN A 137 4.60 -5.89 0.71
C ASN A 137 5.05 -6.38 2.10
N HIS A 138 6.29 -6.11 2.45
CA HIS A 138 6.87 -6.61 3.69
C HIS A 138 6.80 -5.61 4.85
N ASP A 139 6.28 -4.41 4.62
CA ASP A 139 6.26 -3.32 5.61
C ASP A 139 4.84 -2.81 5.94
N ARG A 140 3.81 -3.65 5.82
CA ARG A 140 2.45 -3.33 6.29
C ARG A 140 2.38 -3.39 7.82
N HIS A 141 3.06 -2.49 8.50
CA HIS A 141 2.94 -2.35 9.94
C HIS A 141 1.68 -1.56 10.32
N MET A 142 1.28 -1.62 11.59
CA MET A 142 0.02 -1.05 12.07
C MET A 142 -0.09 0.48 11.99
N LYS A 143 0.96 1.20 11.61
CA LYS A 143 0.91 2.63 11.31
C LYS A 143 0.65 2.92 9.83
N ASN A 144 0.69 1.90 8.94
CA ASN A 144 0.48 2.04 7.49
C ASN A 144 -0.94 1.67 7.04
N PHE A 145 -1.88 1.58 7.97
CA PHE A 145 -3.32 1.47 7.73
C PHE A 145 -4.09 1.93 8.97
N GLY A 146 -5.39 2.15 8.83
CA GLY A 146 -6.23 2.64 9.92
C GLY A 146 -7.61 3.03 9.44
N ILE A 147 -8.20 4.00 10.12
CA ILE A 147 -9.53 4.54 9.79
C ILE A 147 -9.47 6.05 9.56
N ILE A 148 -10.48 6.57 8.88
CA ILE A 148 -10.74 8.00 8.79
C ILE A 148 -11.78 8.36 9.86
N ARG A 149 -11.45 9.37 10.68
CA ARG A 149 -12.30 9.92 11.72
C ARG A 149 -12.59 11.38 11.43
N ASN A 150 -13.79 11.82 11.76
CA ASN A 150 -14.14 13.24 11.76
C ASN A 150 -13.57 13.91 13.03
N VAL A 151 -12.80 14.98 12.89
CA VAL A 151 -12.15 15.66 14.03
C VAL A 151 -13.12 16.44 14.92
N LYS A 152 -14.32 16.79 14.40
CA LYS A 152 -15.32 17.57 15.16
C LYS A 152 -16.28 16.68 15.94
N THR A 153 -16.72 15.58 15.31
CA THR A 153 -17.70 14.67 15.93
C THR A 153 -17.04 13.47 16.60
N LEU A 154 -15.77 13.19 16.29
CA LEU A 154 -15.00 12.01 16.67
C LEU A 154 -15.60 10.68 16.15
N GLU A 155 -16.55 10.75 15.22
CA GLU A 155 -17.15 9.59 14.58
C GLU A 155 -16.16 8.94 13.60
N TRP A 156 -16.11 7.62 13.62
CA TRP A 156 -15.33 6.84 12.67
C TRP A 156 -16.13 6.69 11.37
N GLU A 157 -15.62 7.24 10.29
CA GLU A 157 -16.36 7.32 9.04
C GLU A 157 -16.19 6.08 8.16
N LYS A 158 -14.95 5.58 8.05
CA LYS A 158 -14.60 4.43 7.21
C LYS A 158 -13.18 3.95 7.45
N VAL A 159 -12.85 2.77 6.94
CA VAL A 159 -11.46 2.33 6.79
C VAL A 159 -10.74 3.28 5.83
N ALA A 160 -9.50 3.65 6.15
CA ALA A 160 -8.68 4.47 5.27
C ALA A 160 -8.37 3.71 3.96
N PRO A 161 -8.35 4.40 2.80
CA PRO A 161 -7.88 3.75 1.58
C PRO A 161 -6.46 3.20 1.77
N ILE A 162 -6.10 2.14 1.07
CA ILE A 162 -4.75 1.55 1.15
C ILE A 162 -3.72 2.60 0.70
N TYR A 163 -2.64 2.77 1.45
CA TYR A 163 -1.54 3.68 1.16
C TYR A 163 -0.20 3.07 1.58
N ASP A 164 0.91 3.70 1.19
CA ASP A 164 2.29 3.34 1.56
C ASP A 164 2.63 1.87 1.22
N THR A 165 2.59 1.56 -0.07
CA THR A 165 2.78 0.22 -0.64
C THR A 165 4.14 0.03 -1.30
N GLY A 166 5.04 1.00 -1.18
CA GLY A 166 6.32 1.02 -1.90
C GLY A 166 7.28 -0.10 -1.50
N GLN A 167 7.29 -0.50 -0.22
CA GLN A 167 8.17 -1.55 0.32
C GLN A 167 7.72 -2.97 -0.09
N ALA A 168 7.74 -3.23 -1.39
CA ALA A 168 7.17 -4.41 -2.02
C ALA A 168 8.09 -4.96 -3.13
N MET A 169 7.70 -6.06 -3.73
CA MET A 169 8.35 -6.63 -4.93
C MET A 169 9.87 -6.82 -4.75
N ASN A 170 10.31 -7.26 -3.57
CA ASN A 170 11.73 -7.43 -3.24
C ASN A 170 12.60 -6.17 -3.49
N CYS A 171 12.06 -4.95 -3.29
CA CYS A 171 12.79 -3.71 -3.52
C CYS A 171 14.06 -3.58 -2.66
N ASP A 172 14.09 -4.21 -1.50
CA ASP A 172 15.18 -4.26 -0.53
C ASP A 172 16.23 -5.36 -0.83
N LYS A 173 16.05 -6.17 -1.90
CA LYS A 173 16.91 -7.31 -2.23
C LYS A 173 17.80 -7.04 -3.43
N LEU A 174 18.99 -7.64 -3.43
CA LEU A 174 19.78 -7.75 -4.67
C LEU A 174 19.08 -8.66 -5.67
N THR A 175 19.30 -8.44 -6.97
CA THR A 175 18.62 -9.21 -8.03
C THR A 175 18.78 -10.73 -7.87
N LYS A 176 19.95 -11.20 -7.45
CA LYS A 176 20.22 -12.63 -7.20
C LYS A 176 19.43 -13.21 -6.02
N GLU A 177 19.02 -12.36 -5.07
CA GLU A 177 18.36 -12.75 -3.82
C GLU A 177 16.83 -12.63 -3.91
N MET A 178 16.31 -12.06 -5.00
CA MET A 178 14.86 -11.91 -5.19
C MET A 178 14.18 -13.27 -5.27
N ASN A 179 13.16 -13.46 -4.44
CA ASN A 179 12.34 -14.66 -4.39
C ASN A 179 10.86 -14.26 -4.35
N PHE A 180 10.09 -14.68 -5.35
CA PHE A 180 8.66 -14.41 -5.47
C PHE A 180 7.78 -15.56 -4.98
N PHE A 181 8.36 -16.71 -4.67
CA PHE A 181 7.64 -17.90 -4.20
C PHE A 181 7.35 -17.82 -2.70
N GLU A 182 8.32 -17.32 -1.93
CA GLU A 182 8.21 -17.18 -0.50
C GLU A 182 8.58 -15.77 -0.06
N GLY A 183 7.87 -15.27 0.95
CA GLY A 183 8.16 -13.99 1.56
C GLY A 183 7.54 -13.87 2.94
N ARG A 184 7.98 -12.84 3.67
CA ARG A 184 7.47 -12.52 5.01
C ARG A 184 7.20 -11.04 5.12
N GLY A 185 6.07 -10.69 5.71
CA GLY A 185 5.69 -9.30 6.02
C GLY A 185 5.14 -9.16 7.43
N LYS A 186 4.97 -7.93 7.85
CA LYS A 186 4.28 -7.59 9.12
C LYS A 186 2.85 -7.19 8.79
N LEU A 187 1.90 -7.79 9.49
CA LEU A 187 0.51 -7.35 9.54
C LEU A 187 -0.15 -7.99 10.78
N PHE A 188 -0.62 -7.19 11.72
CA PHE A 188 -1.16 -7.65 13.01
C PHE A 188 -0.23 -8.55 13.83
N PHE A 189 1.09 -8.52 13.53
CA PHE A 189 2.06 -9.37 14.20
C PHE A 189 3.26 -8.57 14.69
N ASN A 190 3.79 -8.96 15.84
CA ASN A 190 5.03 -8.36 16.36
C ASN A 190 6.26 -8.77 15.54
N THR A 191 6.20 -9.89 14.84
CA THR A 191 7.26 -10.42 13.97
C THR A 191 6.74 -10.67 12.57
N LYS A 192 7.63 -10.64 11.57
CA LYS A 192 7.28 -10.97 10.19
C LYS A 192 6.77 -12.41 10.09
N LYS A 193 5.62 -12.62 9.46
CA LYS A 193 5.00 -13.91 9.15
C LYS A 193 5.07 -14.20 7.66
N LYS A 194 4.96 -15.48 7.27
CA LYS A 194 4.86 -15.88 5.85
C LYS A 194 3.60 -15.27 5.24
N PHE A 195 3.66 -14.84 3.97
CA PHE A 195 2.49 -14.32 3.25
C PHE A 195 1.35 -15.35 3.16
N SER A 196 1.65 -16.64 3.12
CA SER A 196 0.63 -17.70 3.20
C SER A 196 -0.23 -17.66 4.47
N THR A 197 0.25 -17.00 5.53
CA THR A 197 -0.57 -16.73 6.72
C THR A 197 -1.67 -15.71 6.44
N TYR A 198 -1.40 -14.72 5.58
CA TYR A 198 -2.38 -13.69 5.21
C TYR A 198 -3.51 -14.27 4.37
N GLN A 199 -3.21 -15.20 3.47
CA GLN A 199 -4.21 -15.90 2.65
C GLN A 199 -5.30 -16.57 3.51
N LYS A 200 -4.93 -17.09 4.67
CA LYS A 200 -5.86 -17.74 5.61
C LYS A 200 -6.84 -16.76 6.28
N LEU A 201 -6.59 -15.47 6.18
CA LEU A 201 -7.44 -14.42 6.75
C LEU A 201 -8.51 -13.94 5.74
N ILE A 202 -8.39 -14.31 4.47
CA ILE A 202 -9.36 -13.98 3.44
C ILE A 202 -10.56 -14.93 3.57
N HIS A 203 -11.72 -14.35 3.76
CA HIS A 203 -12.95 -15.11 3.96
C HIS A 203 -13.60 -15.51 2.64
N ASP A 204 -13.60 -14.60 1.68
CA ASP A 204 -14.24 -14.80 0.38
C ASP A 204 -13.31 -14.39 -0.77
N TRP A 205 -12.74 -15.40 -1.44
CA TRP A 205 -11.86 -15.22 -2.58
C TRP A 205 -12.62 -14.91 -3.87
N SER A 206 -13.91 -15.28 -3.97
CA SER A 206 -14.73 -15.04 -5.17
C SER A 206 -14.95 -13.56 -5.49
N ARG A 207 -14.68 -12.68 -4.53
CA ARG A 207 -14.74 -11.22 -4.71
C ARG A 207 -13.66 -10.66 -5.64
N PHE A 208 -12.61 -11.45 -5.94
CA PHE A 208 -11.44 -10.98 -6.67
C PHE A 208 -11.35 -11.62 -8.05
N ASP A 209 -11.53 -10.82 -9.10
CA ASP A 209 -11.37 -11.22 -10.49
C ASP A 209 -9.90 -10.98 -10.93
N PHE A 210 -9.05 -11.97 -10.70
CA PHE A 210 -7.62 -11.88 -11.03
C PHE A 210 -7.34 -11.95 -12.54
N GLU A 211 -8.29 -12.33 -13.38
CA GLU A 211 -8.14 -12.26 -14.84
C GLU A 211 -7.90 -10.81 -15.31
N LYS A 212 -8.44 -9.83 -14.60
CA LYS A 212 -8.19 -8.41 -14.86
C LYS A 212 -6.73 -7.97 -14.68
N LEU A 213 -5.89 -8.82 -14.13
CA LEU A 213 -4.47 -8.56 -13.91
C LEU A 213 -3.59 -9.26 -14.96
N ALA A 214 -4.14 -9.92 -15.95
CA ALA A 214 -3.41 -10.79 -16.87
C ALA A 214 -2.29 -10.07 -17.64
N ASP A 215 -2.49 -8.81 -18.05
CA ASP A 215 -1.53 -7.97 -18.79
C ASP A 215 -0.65 -7.10 -17.87
N LEU A 216 -0.89 -7.13 -16.56
CA LEU A 216 -0.19 -6.27 -15.61
C LEU A 216 1.32 -6.57 -15.47
N PRO A 217 1.80 -7.82 -15.59
CA PRO A 217 3.24 -8.10 -15.56
C PRO A 217 4.01 -7.37 -16.67
N GLU A 218 3.47 -7.35 -17.90
CA GLU A 218 4.03 -6.67 -19.06
C GLU A 218 3.97 -5.14 -18.89
N GLU A 219 2.87 -4.61 -18.37
CA GLU A 219 2.75 -3.19 -18.03
C GLU A 219 3.76 -2.78 -16.96
N TYR A 220 3.95 -3.60 -15.94
CA TYR A 220 4.93 -3.33 -14.88
C TYR A 220 6.36 -3.34 -15.40
N GLU A 221 6.72 -4.27 -16.28
CA GLU A 221 8.03 -4.23 -16.95
C GLU A 221 8.19 -2.97 -17.81
N ALA A 222 7.15 -2.57 -18.55
CA ALA A 222 7.19 -1.38 -19.39
C ALA A 222 7.44 -0.10 -18.58
N ILE A 223 6.77 0.09 -17.44
CA ILE A 223 6.98 1.26 -16.59
C ILE A 223 8.37 1.24 -15.92
N LEU A 224 8.88 0.06 -15.52
CA LEU A 224 10.24 -0.08 -15.01
C LEU A 224 11.28 0.31 -16.06
N ARG A 225 11.11 -0.10 -17.33
CA ARG A 225 11.97 0.29 -18.46
C ARG A 225 11.86 1.78 -18.79
N GLN A 226 10.67 2.35 -18.75
CA GLN A 226 10.45 3.78 -18.98
C GLN A 226 11.30 4.64 -18.03
N TYR A 227 11.44 4.23 -16.78
CA TYR A 227 12.22 4.97 -15.78
C TYR A 227 13.58 4.36 -15.48
N GLN A 228 14.07 3.46 -16.34
CA GLN A 228 15.33 2.74 -16.13
C GLN A 228 16.54 3.69 -16.01
N ALA A 229 16.58 4.77 -16.80
CA ALA A 229 17.64 5.77 -16.71
C ALA A 229 17.75 6.43 -15.32
N TYR A 230 16.63 6.54 -14.61
CA TYR A 230 16.58 7.10 -13.25
C TYR A 230 16.84 6.05 -12.17
N THR A 231 16.33 4.85 -12.33
CA THR A 231 16.46 3.77 -11.35
C THR A 231 17.79 3.03 -11.46
N GLN A 232 18.43 3.09 -12.61
CA GLN A 232 19.63 2.30 -12.96
C GLN A 232 19.43 0.78 -12.77
N MET A 233 18.17 0.35 -12.93
CA MET A 233 17.80 -1.05 -12.74
C MET A 233 18.31 -1.88 -13.92
N PRO A 234 19.04 -3.01 -13.71
CA PRO A 234 19.48 -3.86 -14.80
C PRO A 234 18.30 -4.63 -15.43
N ASP A 235 18.38 -4.94 -16.72
CA ASP A 235 17.33 -5.65 -17.46
C ASP A 235 16.93 -6.96 -16.78
N SER A 236 17.92 -7.72 -16.31
CA SER A 236 17.68 -8.99 -15.58
C SER A 236 16.83 -8.82 -14.31
N ARG A 237 16.87 -7.63 -13.68
CA ARG A 237 15.99 -7.33 -12.55
C ARG A 237 14.58 -7.01 -13.02
N ILE A 238 14.44 -6.23 -14.09
CA ILE A 238 13.14 -5.87 -14.67
C ILE A 238 12.38 -7.14 -15.10
N GLU A 239 13.04 -8.00 -15.87
CA GLU A 239 12.48 -9.29 -16.32
C GLU A 239 12.08 -10.18 -15.13
N LYS A 240 12.92 -10.23 -14.09
CA LYS A 240 12.62 -10.99 -12.88
C LYS A 240 11.43 -10.43 -12.10
N GLN A 241 11.21 -9.11 -12.15
CA GLN A 241 10.04 -8.45 -11.57
C GLN A 241 8.74 -8.83 -12.28
N GLY A 242 8.71 -8.75 -13.62
CA GLY A 242 7.55 -9.15 -14.41
C GLY A 242 7.22 -10.63 -14.26
N ALA A 243 8.21 -11.50 -14.39
CA ALA A 243 8.03 -12.95 -14.18
C ALA A 243 7.53 -13.26 -12.77
N GLY A 244 8.06 -12.57 -11.76
CA GLY A 244 7.64 -12.71 -10.37
C GLY A 244 6.18 -12.29 -10.15
N LEU A 245 5.77 -11.15 -10.69
CA LEU A 245 4.39 -10.68 -10.61
C LEU A 245 3.43 -11.66 -11.32
N LYS A 246 3.80 -12.13 -12.50
CA LYS A 246 3.03 -13.14 -13.24
C LYS A 246 2.79 -14.40 -12.41
N TRP A 247 3.83 -14.90 -11.77
CA TRP A 247 3.71 -16.05 -10.88
C TRP A 247 2.78 -15.77 -9.68
N ARG A 248 2.88 -14.58 -9.07
CA ARG A 248 2.03 -14.19 -7.93
C ARG A 248 0.56 -14.14 -8.32
N ILE A 249 0.23 -13.57 -9.48
CA ILE A 249 -1.14 -13.50 -10.01
C ILE A 249 -1.66 -14.92 -10.25
N ALA A 250 -0.92 -15.76 -10.98
CA ALA A 250 -1.33 -17.13 -11.27
C ALA A 250 -1.54 -17.97 -9.99
N ASN A 251 -0.73 -17.75 -8.95
CA ASN A 251 -0.91 -18.41 -7.67
C ASN A 251 -2.22 -18.03 -6.98
N LEU A 252 -2.66 -16.76 -7.09
CA LEU A 252 -3.94 -16.32 -6.52
C LEU A 252 -5.16 -16.78 -7.32
N GLN A 253 -5.06 -16.88 -8.62
CA GLN A 253 -6.16 -17.40 -9.45
C GLN A 253 -6.62 -18.80 -9.00
N SER A 254 -5.70 -19.62 -8.46
CA SER A 254 -6.03 -20.94 -7.93
C SER A 254 -6.92 -20.92 -6.68
N TYR A 255 -7.12 -19.77 -6.03
CA TYR A 255 -7.99 -19.63 -4.85
C TYR A 255 -9.37 -19.06 -5.21
N SER A 256 -9.52 -18.42 -6.37
CA SER A 256 -10.78 -17.81 -6.80
C SER A 256 -11.64 -18.77 -7.67
N GLN A 257 -11.12 -19.97 -7.97
CA GLN A 257 -11.82 -21.05 -8.66
C GLN A 257 -12.41 -22.04 -7.64
#